data_93b7e49dde50240d8f29dc01f28ac9c4
#
_entry.id   93b7e49dde50240d8f29dc01f28ac9c4
#
_cell.length_a   1.000
_cell.length_b   1.000
_cell.length_c   1.000
_cell.angle_alpha   90.00
_cell.angle_beta   90.00
_cell.angle_gamma   90.00
#
_symmetry.space_group_name_H-M   'P 1'
#
loop_
_entity.id
_entity.type
_entity.pdbx_description
1 polymer ?
#
loop_
_entity_poly.entity_id
_entity_poly.type
_entity_poly.pdbx_seq_one_letter_code
_entity_poly.pdbx_strand_id
1 'polypeptide(L)'
;MSNSPLVTYTRITKNKTSPRNHAIDTITIHCIVGQWTAKQGCDYFATTDRQCSANYVVGKDGSIGLSVNEKDRSWCSSNGTNDNRAITIEVASDTTHPYAVTAKAYAALLDLVTDVCKRNGIKKLVWSTNKNDRVNHRNGCNMTVHRDFANKACPGEYLYSRHGEIAAEVNRRLQGASNGGGVVVHPQPQKSPQAAPQGPP
;
A
#
# COMPACT_ATOMS: atom_id res chain seq x y z
N MET A 1 12.50 15.87 -3.71
CA MET A 1 11.57 14.75 -3.51
C MET A 1 10.66 14.71 -4.73
N SER A 2 10.71 13.67 -5.54
CA SER A 2 9.90 13.48 -6.77
C SER A 2 8.85 12.41 -6.53
N ASN A 3 7.67 12.54 -7.17
CA ASN A 3 6.65 11.50 -7.16
C ASN A 3 7.09 10.29 -8.01
N SER A 4 6.41 9.15 -7.83
CA SER A 4 6.68 7.94 -8.60
C SER A 4 6.43 8.13 -10.11
N PRO A 5 7.35 7.69 -10.98
CA PRO A 5 7.14 7.69 -12.42
C PRO A 5 6.12 6.65 -12.90
N LEU A 6 5.68 5.74 -12.01
CA LEU A 6 4.67 4.71 -12.30
C LEU A 6 3.24 5.27 -12.30
N VAL A 7 3.07 6.56 -11.95
CA VAL A 7 1.75 7.21 -11.90
C VAL A 7 1.15 7.33 -13.31
N THR A 8 -0.07 6.82 -13.47
CA THR A 8 -0.84 6.88 -14.73
C THR A 8 -1.96 7.93 -14.68
N TYR A 9 -2.31 8.40 -13.49
CA TYR A 9 -3.34 9.43 -13.28
C TYR A 9 -2.99 10.33 -12.10
N THR A 10 -3.18 11.63 -12.25
CA THR A 10 -2.93 12.61 -11.17
C THR A 10 -4.16 13.49 -10.95
N ARG A 11 -4.64 13.53 -9.71
CA ARG A 11 -5.62 14.52 -9.26
C ARG A 11 -5.35 14.86 -7.80
N ILE A 12 -4.68 15.99 -7.59
CA ILE A 12 -4.26 16.42 -6.25
C ILE A 12 -5.45 16.94 -5.46
N THR A 13 -5.61 16.41 -4.24
CA THR A 13 -6.65 16.84 -3.30
C THR A 13 -6.19 18.03 -2.45
N LYS A 14 -7.18 18.79 -1.93
CA LYS A 14 -6.98 19.82 -0.91
C LYS A 14 -6.73 19.22 0.50
N ASN A 15 -7.14 17.98 0.73
CA ASN A 15 -7.04 17.28 2.02
C ASN A 15 -5.61 16.80 2.28
N LYS A 16 -4.72 17.73 2.59
CA LYS A 16 -3.29 17.48 2.84
C LYS A 16 -2.69 18.55 3.71
N THR A 17 -1.55 18.25 4.29
CA THR A 17 -0.70 19.26 4.96
C THR A 17 0.58 19.44 4.14
N SER A 18 0.92 20.66 3.82
CA SER A 18 2.08 21.01 2.98
C SER A 18 2.99 21.98 3.70
N PRO A 19 4.30 21.69 3.74
CA PRO A 19 4.94 20.41 3.43
C PRO A 19 4.77 19.39 4.58
N ARG A 20 5.16 18.11 4.37
CA ARG A 20 5.38 17.19 5.48
C ARG A 20 6.54 17.68 6.35
N ASN A 21 6.54 17.34 7.64
CA ASN A 21 7.56 17.80 8.59
C ASN A 21 8.62 16.73 8.91
N HIS A 22 8.64 15.62 8.20
CA HIS A 22 9.56 14.50 8.40
C HIS A 22 10.01 13.90 7.07
N ALA A 23 11.22 13.34 7.03
CA ALA A 23 11.66 12.53 5.89
C ALA A 23 10.78 11.28 5.73
N ILE A 24 10.63 10.80 4.49
CA ILE A 24 9.89 9.58 4.22
C ILE A 24 10.76 8.38 4.62
N ASP A 25 10.32 7.63 5.61
CA ASP A 25 11.01 6.44 6.12
C ASP A 25 10.04 5.28 6.41
N THR A 26 8.76 5.45 6.16
CA THR A 26 7.69 4.51 6.51
C THR A 26 6.76 4.28 5.33
N ILE A 27 6.23 3.07 5.22
CA ILE A 27 5.16 2.70 4.28
C ILE A 27 3.92 2.31 5.07
N THR A 28 2.76 2.89 4.72
CA THR A 28 1.47 2.51 5.30
C THR A 28 0.51 2.09 4.20
N ILE A 29 0.18 0.80 4.17
CA ILE A 29 -0.72 0.22 3.17
C ILE A 29 -2.13 0.16 3.74
N HIS A 30 -3.11 0.64 2.97
CA HIS A 30 -4.54 0.66 3.27
C HIS A 30 -5.35 -0.11 2.24
N CYS A 31 -6.60 -0.41 2.53
CA CYS A 31 -7.58 -0.89 1.55
C CYS A 31 -8.73 0.12 1.42
N ILE A 32 -9.09 0.45 0.17
CA ILE A 32 -10.12 1.48 -0.13
C ILE A 32 -11.56 0.95 0.01
N VAL A 33 -11.74 -0.35 0.26
CA VAL A 33 -13.05 -1.00 0.39
C VAL A 33 -13.96 -0.73 -0.82
N GLY A 34 -13.41 -0.99 -2.00
CA GLY A 34 -14.08 -0.85 -3.30
C GLY A 34 -13.16 -1.28 -4.43
N GLN A 35 -13.68 -1.98 -5.41
CA GLN A 35 -12.94 -2.40 -6.61
C GLN A 35 -12.87 -1.25 -7.62
N TRP A 36 -12.20 -0.17 -7.22
CA TRP A 36 -12.06 1.06 -7.97
C TRP A 36 -10.81 1.05 -8.87
N THR A 37 -10.83 1.87 -9.91
CA THR A 37 -9.61 2.27 -10.64
C THR A 37 -8.87 3.35 -9.84
N ALA A 38 -7.60 3.57 -10.16
CA ALA A 38 -6.84 4.65 -9.53
C ALA A 38 -7.49 6.03 -9.77
N LYS A 39 -8.07 6.23 -10.96
CA LYS A 39 -8.81 7.46 -11.28
C LYS A 39 -9.99 7.68 -10.34
N GLN A 40 -10.82 6.65 -10.13
CA GLN A 40 -11.98 6.75 -9.23
C GLN A 40 -11.56 7.08 -7.79
N GLY A 41 -10.48 6.48 -7.29
CA GLY A 41 -9.98 6.78 -5.95
C GLY A 41 -9.42 8.20 -5.82
N CYS A 42 -8.64 8.68 -6.77
CA CYS A 42 -8.13 10.05 -6.78
C CYS A 42 -9.27 11.07 -6.92
N ASP A 43 -10.26 10.78 -7.77
CA ASP A 43 -11.44 11.64 -7.93
C ASP A 43 -12.23 11.74 -6.62
N TYR A 44 -12.42 10.61 -5.93
CA TYR A 44 -13.05 10.59 -4.61
C TYR A 44 -12.33 11.48 -3.61
N PHE A 45 -11.00 11.34 -3.47
CA PHE A 45 -10.23 12.17 -2.53
C PHE A 45 -10.23 13.65 -2.88
N ALA A 46 -10.34 13.99 -4.17
CA ALA A 46 -10.37 15.38 -4.61
C ALA A 46 -11.73 16.05 -4.38
N THR A 47 -12.82 15.29 -4.31
CA THR A 47 -14.19 15.81 -4.24
C THR A 47 -14.91 15.55 -2.92
N THR A 48 -14.41 14.62 -2.09
CA THR A 48 -15.06 14.29 -0.82
C THR A 48 -14.97 15.43 0.20
N ASP A 49 -16.03 15.62 0.98
CA ASP A 49 -16.03 16.51 2.15
C ASP A 49 -15.42 15.85 3.39
N ARG A 50 -15.11 14.54 3.33
CA ARG A 50 -14.36 13.86 4.37
C ARG A 50 -12.93 14.35 4.39
N GLN A 51 -12.40 14.60 5.57
CA GLN A 51 -11.01 15.00 5.76
C GLN A 51 -10.08 13.78 5.67
N CYS A 52 -9.99 13.21 4.48
CA CYS A 52 -9.17 12.03 4.22
C CYS A 52 -8.49 12.11 2.85
N SER A 53 -7.34 11.46 2.74
CA SER A 53 -6.56 11.34 1.50
C SER A 53 -5.49 10.27 1.65
N ALA A 54 -4.88 9.88 0.52
CA ALA A 54 -3.66 9.07 0.49
C ALA A 54 -2.64 9.72 -0.46
N ASN A 55 -1.36 9.36 -0.35
CA ASN A 55 -0.39 9.78 -1.36
C ASN A 55 -0.72 9.11 -2.70
N TYR A 56 -0.90 7.80 -2.67
CA TYR A 56 -1.18 7.01 -3.87
C TYR A 56 -2.44 6.17 -3.75
N VAL A 57 -3.04 5.88 -4.90
CA VAL A 57 -4.13 4.93 -5.07
C VAL A 57 -3.70 3.88 -6.07
N VAL A 58 -3.80 2.61 -5.71
CA VAL A 58 -3.58 1.47 -6.61
C VAL A 58 -4.94 0.90 -7.00
N GLY A 59 -5.28 1.00 -8.28
CA GLY A 59 -6.54 0.53 -8.83
C GLY A 59 -6.60 -0.99 -9.03
N LYS A 60 -7.81 -1.54 -9.10
CA LYS A 60 -8.07 -2.97 -9.37
C LYS A 60 -7.44 -3.50 -10.65
N ASP A 61 -7.21 -2.61 -11.61
CA ASP A 61 -6.63 -2.87 -12.92
C ASP A 61 -5.10 -2.73 -12.95
N GLY A 62 -4.49 -2.39 -11.81
CA GLY A 62 -3.05 -2.13 -11.67
C GLY A 62 -2.67 -0.69 -12.01
N SER A 63 -3.62 0.19 -12.32
CA SER A 63 -3.35 1.63 -12.48
C SER A 63 -2.86 2.25 -11.17
N ILE A 64 -2.00 3.28 -11.26
CA ILE A 64 -1.48 4.00 -10.10
C ILE A 64 -1.84 5.47 -10.21
N GLY A 65 -2.53 5.98 -9.20
CA GLY A 65 -2.94 7.37 -9.09
C GLY A 65 -2.15 8.13 -8.04
N LEU A 66 -1.92 9.43 -8.28
CA LEU A 66 -1.34 10.37 -7.33
C LEU A 66 -2.42 11.31 -6.82
N SER A 67 -2.68 11.29 -5.53
CA SER A 67 -3.68 12.15 -4.87
C SER A 67 -3.05 13.19 -3.94
N VAL A 68 -1.90 12.88 -3.33
CA VAL A 68 -1.10 13.82 -2.54
C VAL A 68 0.37 13.65 -2.92
N ASN A 69 1.06 14.76 -3.25
CA ASN A 69 2.49 14.71 -3.59
C ASN A 69 3.31 14.13 -2.43
N GLU A 70 4.39 13.41 -2.72
CA GLU A 70 5.25 12.84 -1.68
C GLU A 70 5.87 13.89 -0.74
N LYS A 71 6.08 15.11 -1.21
CA LYS A 71 6.54 16.22 -0.37
C LYS A 71 5.51 16.70 0.65
N ASP A 72 4.25 16.30 0.52
CA ASP A 72 3.14 16.69 1.37
C ASP A 72 2.67 15.50 2.21
N ARG A 73 2.08 15.77 3.37
CA ARG A 73 1.47 14.78 4.24
C ARG A 73 0.04 14.52 3.81
N SER A 74 -0.32 13.28 3.56
CA SER A 74 -1.71 12.84 3.41
C SER A 74 -2.43 12.80 4.78
N TRP A 75 -3.75 12.67 4.75
CA TRP A 75 -4.59 12.47 5.93
C TRP A 75 -5.23 11.08 5.85
N CYS A 76 -4.46 10.03 6.14
CA CYS A 76 -4.83 8.65 5.82
C CYS A 76 -5.01 7.74 7.05
N SER A 77 -4.03 7.72 7.94
CA SER A 77 -3.96 6.71 9.00
C SER A 77 -4.63 7.13 10.32
N SER A 78 -5.32 8.27 10.37
CA SER A 78 -5.83 8.89 11.60
C SER A 78 -4.72 9.26 12.59
N ASN A 79 -3.47 9.36 12.13
CA ASN A 79 -2.31 9.71 12.94
C ASN A 79 -1.35 10.61 12.14
N GLY A 80 -1.33 11.90 12.50
CA GLY A 80 -0.51 12.88 11.80
C GLY A 80 1.00 12.63 11.90
N THR A 81 1.47 12.04 12.99
CA THR A 81 2.89 11.69 13.17
C THR A 81 3.27 10.57 12.21
N ASN A 82 2.46 9.52 12.11
CA ASN A 82 2.66 8.46 11.14
C ASN A 82 2.63 9.00 9.70
N ASP A 83 1.60 9.77 9.35
CA ASP A 83 1.40 10.27 7.98
C ASP A 83 2.49 11.26 7.54
N ASN A 84 3.15 11.94 8.48
CA ASN A 84 4.33 12.76 8.18
C ASN A 84 5.56 11.93 7.79
N ARG A 85 5.69 10.70 8.29
CA ARG A 85 6.79 9.76 8.00
C ARG A 85 6.47 8.86 6.81
N ALA A 86 5.19 8.56 6.62
CA ALA A 86 4.75 7.53 5.71
C ALA A 86 4.43 8.03 4.31
N ILE A 87 4.71 7.19 3.31
CA ILE A 87 3.92 7.16 2.09
C ILE A 87 2.72 6.24 2.34
N THR A 88 1.53 6.80 2.22
CA THR A 88 0.27 6.09 2.41
C THR A 88 -0.28 5.67 1.05
N ILE A 89 -0.70 4.41 0.95
CA ILE A 89 -1.15 3.80 -0.30
C ILE A 89 -2.51 3.13 -0.06
N GLU A 90 -3.53 3.60 -0.74
CA GLU A 90 -4.85 2.98 -0.75
C GLU A 90 -4.95 2.00 -1.92
N VAL A 91 -5.25 0.74 -1.62
CA VAL A 91 -5.35 -0.33 -2.63
C VAL A 91 -6.81 -0.72 -2.82
N ALA A 92 -7.26 -0.79 -4.08
CA ALA A 92 -8.60 -1.27 -4.42
C ALA A 92 -8.79 -2.70 -3.90
N SER A 93 -9.89 -2.93 -3.20
CA SER A 93 -10.18 -4.21 -2.55
C SER A 93 -11.66 -4.57 -2.64
N ASP A 94 -11.99 -5.81 -2.31
CA ASP A 94 -13.37 -6.21 -2.08
C ASP A 94 -13.99 -5.40 -0.93
N THR A 95 -15.33 -5.37 -0.90
CA THR A 95 -16.09 -4.61 0.10
C THR A 95 -16.34 -5.39 1.39
N THR A 96 -16.03 -6.68 1.41
CA THR A 96 -16.25 -7.59 2.53
C THR A 96 -14.97 -8.32 2.91
N HIS A 97 -14.93 -8.85 4.14
CA HIS A 97 -13.83 -9.71 4.61
C HIS A 97 -13.55 -10.84 3.61
N PRO A 98 -12.29 -11.13 3.26
CA PRO A 98 -11.04 -10.59 3.82
C PRO A 98 -10.54 -9.30 3.16
N TYR A 99 -11.35 -8.59 2.36
CA TYR A 99 -11.00 -7.39 1.60
C TYR A 99 -9.90 -7.70 0.57
N ALA A 100 -10.14 -8.74 -0.23
CA ALA A 100 -9.17 -9.21 -1.20
C ALA A 100 -8.88 -8.16 -2.27
N VAL A 101 -7.65 -8.14 -2.75
CA VAL A 101 -7.21 -7.29 -3.86
C VAL A 101 -6.96 -8.16 -5.10
N THR A 102 -7.09 -7.57 -6.28
CA THR A 102 -6.80 -8.28 -7.53
C THR A 102 -5.29 -8.57 -7.67
N ALA A 103 -4.94 -9.58 -8.44
CA ALA A 103 -3.53 -9.88 -8.73
C ALA A 103 -2.82 -8.68 -9.41
N LYS A 104 -3.53 -7.92 -10.25
CA LYS A 104 -2.98 -6.70 -10.90
C LYS A 104 -2.71 -5.61 -9.89
N ALA A 105 -3.64 -5.34 -8.96
CA ALA A 105 -3.45 -4.39 -7.89
C ALA A 105 -2.29 -4.80 -6.97
N TYR A 106 -2.19 -6.08 -6.62
CA TYR A 106 -1.10 -6.58 -5.78
C TYR A 106 0.27 -6.42 -6.44
N ALA A 107 0.39 -6.76 -7.73
CA ALA A 107 1.63 -6.56 -8.49
C ALA A 107 2.02 -5.08 -8.57
N ALA A 108 1.07 -4.19 -8.91
CA ALA A 108 1.30 -2.75 -8.96
C ALA A 108 1.67 -2.15 -7.59
N LEU A 109 1.10 -2.67 -6.49
CA LEU A 109 1.50 -2.30 -5.14
C LEU A 109 2.97 -2.62 -4.87
N LEU A 110 3.44 -3.82 -5.23
CA LEU A 110 4.84 -4.21 -5.07
C LEU A 110 5.78 -3.33 -5.89
N ASP A 111 5.41 -3.00 -7.13
CA ASP A 111 6.17 -2.12 -8.01
C ASP A 111 6.28 -0.71 -7.41
N LEU A 112 5.14 -0.13 -6.98
CA LEU A 112 5.07 1.20 -6.38
C LEU A 112 5.87 1.28 -5.07
N VAL A 113 5.71 0.32 -4.15
CA VAL A 113 6.44 0.31 -2.88
C VAL A 113 7.94 0.19 -3.12
N THR A 114 8.36 -0.64 -4.08
CA THR A 114 9.77 -0.78 -4.44
C THR A 114 10.34 0.55 -4.98
N ASP A 115 9.61 1.23 -5.88
CA ASP A 115 10.01 2.52 -6.42
C ASP A 115 10.10 3.61 -5.33
N VAL A 116 9.09 3.70 -4.47
CA VAL A 116 9.08 4.64 -3.33
C VAL A 116 10.28 4.40 -2.42
N CYS A 117 10.57 3.15 -2.07
CA CYS A 117 11.72 2.81 -1.23
C CYS A 117 13.03 3.25 -1.87
N LYS A 118 13.24 2.95 -3.17
CA LYS A 118 14.47 3.35 -3.91
C LYS A 118 14.66 4.86 -3.89
N ARG A 119 13.63 5.62 -4.25
CA ARG A 119 13.70 7.08 -4.38
C ARG A 119 13.88 7.80 -3.03
N ASN A 120 13.39 7.22 -1.95
CA ASN A 120 13.45 7.81 -0.61
C ASN A 120 14.56 7.20 0.27
N GLY A 121 15.43 6.35 -0.28
CA GLY A 121 16.56 5.79 0.43
C GLY A 121 16.20 4.74 1.50
N ILE A 122 15.00 4.17 1.43
CA ILE A 122 14.57 3.06 2.31
C ILE A 122 15.22 1.78 1.78
N LYS A 123 16.31 1.36 2.41
CA LYS A 123 17.11 0.21 1.97
C LYS A 123 16.48 -1.14 2.30
N LYS A 124 15.61 -1.17 3.30
CA LYS A 124 14.96 -2.38 3.77
C LYS A 124 13.61 -2.06 4.40
N LEU A 125 12.57 -2.83 4.05
CA LEU A 125 11.30 -2.85 4.77
C LEU A 125 11.35 -3.89 5.88
N VAL A 126 10.86 -3.51 7.05
CA VAL A 126 10.76 -4.37 8.23
C VAL A 126 9.32 -4.34 8.74
N TRP A 127 8.69 -5.50 8.71
CA TRP A 127 7.37 -5.75 9.29
C TRP A 127 7.51 -6.50 10.63
N SER A 128 6.68 -6.16 11.60
CA SER A 128 6.50 -6.92 12.83
C SER A 128 5.01 -7.23 13.04
N THR A 129 4.70 -8.42 13.53
CA THR A 129 3.34 -8.76 13.97
C THR A 129 2.96 -8.05 15.27
N ASN A 130 3.95 -7.52 16.00
CA ASN A 130 3.72 -6.75 17.23
C ASN A 130 3.44 -5.28 16.90
N LYS A 131 2.23 -4.81 17.26
CA LYS A 131 1.82 -3.43 17.08
C LYS A 131 2.78 -2.42 17.73
N ASN A 132 3.30 -2.71 18.94
CA ASN A 132 4.21 -1.79 19.63
C ASN A 132 5.53 -1.59 18.88
N ASP A 133 6.01 -2.60 18.16
CA ASP A 133 7.20 -2.45 17.33
C ASP A 133 6.92 -1.53 16.14
N ARG A 134 5.76 -1.71 15.50
CA ARG A 134 5.36 -0.89 14.35
C ARG A 134 5.18 0.57 14.71
N VAL A 135 4.38 0.85 15.74
CA VAL A 135 4.03 2.23 16.16
C VAL A 135 5.25 2.98 16.70
N ASN A 136 6.19 2.27 17.34
CA ASN A 136 7.38 2.87 17.94
C ASN A 136 8.65 2.66 17.11
N HIS A 137 8.53 2.16 15.87
CA HIS A 137 9.65 1.89 14.96
C HIS A 137 10.78 1.05 15.59
N ARG A 138 10.43 0.13 16.50
CA ARG A 138 11.41 -0.74 17.17
C ARG A 138 12.01 -1.73 16.18
N ASN A 139 13.24 -2.12 16.41
CA ASN A 139 13.96 -3.09 15.57
C ASN A 139 13.99 -2.72 14.07
N GLY A 140 13.93 -1.42 13.76
CA GLY A 140 13.92 -0.92 12.40
C GLY A 140 12.58 -1.05 11.68
N CYS A 141 11.49 -1.36 12.41
CA CYS A 141 10.15 -1.49 11.85
C CYS A 141 9.72 -0.20 11.16
N ASN A 142 9.37 -0.28 9.90
CA ASN A 142 8.99 0.86 9.06
C ASN A 142 7.80 0.58 8.14
N MET A 143 6.99 -0.41 8.52
CA MET A 143 5.68 -0.65 7.95
C MET A 143 4.64 -0.53 9.05
N THR A 144 3.60 0.26 8.80
CA THR A 144 2.48 0.47 9.71
C THR A 144 1.16 0.24 8.99
N VAL A 145 0.07 0.13 9.72
CA VAL A 145 -1.28 -0.06 9.17
C VAL A 145 -2.29 0.82 9.90
N HIS A 146 -3.43 1.11 9.27
CA HIS A 146 -4.45 1.98 9.85
C HIS A 146 -4.96 1.49 11.21
N ARG A 147 -5.13 0.17 11.38
CA ARG A 147 -5.58 -0.44 12.65
C ARG A 147 -4.60 -0.27 13.80
N ASP A 148 -3.39 0.20 13.53
CA ASP A 148 -2.44 0.56 14.58
C ASP A 148 -2.85 1.84 15.31
N PHE A 149 -3.58 2.73 14.64
CA PHE A 149 -3.89 4.08 15.11
C PHE A 149 -5.39 4.33 15.34
N ALA A 150 -6.25 3.51 14.77
CA ALA A 150 -7.70 3.64 14.91
C ALA A 150 -8.37 2.26 14.90
N ASN A 151 -9.58 2.17 15.46
CA ASN A 151 -10.39 0.95 15.41
C ASN A 151 -10.99 0.76 14.01
N LYS A 152 -10.20 0.20 13.10
CA LYS A 152 -10.53 -0.02 11.69
C LYS A 152 -10.16 -1.43 11.24
N ALA A 153 -10.92 -1.98 10.29
CA ALA A 153 -10.57 -3.24 9.62
C ALA A 153 -9.39 -3.07 8.65
N CYS A 154 -9.19 -1.84 8.13
CA CYS A 154 -8.10 -1.50 7.19
C CYS A 154 -6.71 -1.90 7.77
N PRO A 155 -5.86 -2.55 6.99
CA PRO A 155 -5.87 -2.75 5.52
C PRO A 155 -6.67 -3.99 5.05
N GLY A 156 -7.51 -4.58 5.89
CA GLY A 156 -8.18 -5.84 5.63
C GLY A 156 -7.26 -7.04 5.88
N GLU A 157 -7.85 -8.21 6.11
CA GLU A 157 -7.07 -9.41 6.47
C GLU A 157 -6.21 -9.90 5.31
N TYR A 158 -6.69 -9.71 4.07
CA TYR A 158 -5.92 -10.12 2.89
C TYR A 158 -4.55 -9.44 2.81
N LEU A 159 -4.50 -8.11 2.95
CA LEU A 159 -3.23 -7.38 2.94
C LEU A 159 -2.48 -7.51 4.26
N TYR A 160 -3.21 -7.50 5.40
CA TYR A 160 -2.57 -7.57 6.72
C TYR A 160 -1.73 -8.83 6.88
N SER A 161 -2.28 -9.99 6.55
CA SER A 161 -1.55 -11.27 6.64
C SER A 161 -0.34 -11.35 5.67
N ARG A 162 -0.33 -10.54 4.62
CA ARG A 162 0.73 -10.51 3.58
C ARG A 162 1.79 -9.44 3.77
N HIS A 163 1.73 -8.63 4.83
CA HIS A 163 2.74 -7.57 5.02
C HIS A 163 4.17 -8.11 5.11
N GLY A 164 4.37 -9.28 5.72
CA GLY A 164 5.66 -9.96 5.75
C GLY A 164 6.14 -10.39 4.36
N GLU A 165 5.23 -10.92 3.53
CA GLU A 165 5.53 -11.31 2.14
C GLU A 165 5.83 -10.07 1.28
N ILE A 166 5.06 -8.97 1.44
CA ILE A 166 5.29 -7.70 0.75
C ILE A 166 6.69 -7.17 1.11
N ALA A 167 7.04 -7.15 2.39
CA ALA A 167 8.36 -6.71 2.84
C ALA A 167 9.48 -7.57 2.24
N ALA A 168 9.33 -8.89 2.26
CA ALA A 168 10.31 -9.82 1.72
C ALA A 168 10.51 -9.62 0.21
N GLU A 169 9.43 -9.53 -0.55
CA GLU A 169 9.49 -9.34 -2.01
C GLU A 169 10.07 -7.98 -2.40
N VAL A 170 9.66 -6.90 -1.73
CA VAL A 170 10.24 -5.56 -1.97
C VAL A 170 11.73 -5.57 -1.64
N ASN A 171 12.14 -6.17 -0.52
CA ASN A 171 13.55 -6.27 -0.15
C ASN A 171 14.37 -7.05 -1.18
N ARG A 172 13.82 -8.16 -1.70
CA ARG A 172 14.45 -8.91 -2.79
C ARG A 172 14.66 -8.04 -4.04
N ARG A 173 13.66 -7.22 -4.41
CA ARG A 173 13.75 -6.30 -5.56
C ARG A 173 14.74 -5.16 -5.33
N LEU A 174 14.85 -4.67 -4.10
CA LEU A 174 15.83 -3.65 -3.74
C LEU A 174 17.27 -4.19 -3.86
N GLN A 175 17.50 -5.45 -3.49
CA GLN A 175 18.80 -6.12 -3.61
C GLN A 175 19.14 -6.49 -5.06
N GLY A 176 18.17 -7.00 -5.82
CA GLY A 176 18.35 -7.39 -7.22
C GLY A 176 18.66 -6.23 -8.18
N ALA A 177 18.29 -5.01 -7.79
CA ALA A 177 18.70 -3.80 -8.51
C ALA A 177 20.20 -3.48 -8.33
N SER A 178 20.88 -4.14 -7.37
CA SER A 178 22.32 -4.01 -7.13
C SER A 178 23.13 -5.03 -7.93
N ASN A 179 22.50 -6.11 -8.45
CA ASN A 179 23.15 -7.17 -9.24
C ASN A 179 22.35 -7.36 -10.53
N GLY A 180 22.83 -6.82 -11.64
CA GLY A 180 22.16 -6.88 -12.95
C GLY A 180 21.85 -8.30 -13.41
N GLY A 181 20.59 -8.53 -13.84
CA GLY A 181 20.17 -9.55 -14.79
C GLY A 181 19.85 -10.93 -14.23
N GLY A 182 18.58 -11.20 -14.01
CA GLY A 182 18.03 -12.54 -13.85
C GLY A 182 16.52 -12.51 -14.04
N VAL A 183 16.04 -13.15 -15.10
CA VAL A 183 14.61 -13.34 -15.37
C VAL A 183 14.02 -14.22 -14.27
N VAL A 184 13.05 -13.71 -13.53
CA VAL A 184 12.32 -14.48 -12.52
C VAL A 184 10.96 -14.87 -13.07
N VAL A 185 10.78 -16.18 -13.27
CA VAL A 185 9.50 -16.81 -13.59
C VAL A 185 8.61 -16.78 -12.36
N HIS A 186 7.44 -16.15 -12.48
CA HIS A 186 6.45 -16.15 -11.40
C HIS A 186 5.85 -17.55 -11.19
N PRO A 187 5.79 -18.07 -9.95
CA PRO A 187 4.94 -19.23 -9.67
C PRO A 187 3.47 -18.82 -9.79
N GLN A 188 2.74 -19.55 -10.61
CA GLN A 188 1.29 -19.40 -10.68
C GLN A 188 0.64 -19.84 -9.37
N PRO A 189 -0.45 -19.19 -8.91
CA PRO A 189 -1.17 -19.64 -7.74
C PRO A 189 -1.77 -21.03 -7.99
N GLN A 190 -1.42 -21.98 -7.13
CA GLN A 190 -2.02 -23.32 -7.14
C GLN A 190 -3.53 -23.20 -6.84
N LYS A 191 -4.34 -23.73 -7.76
CA LYS A 191 -5.78 -23.93 -7.53
C LYS A 191 -5.96 -24.90 -6.37
N SER A 192 -6.68 -24.47 -5.35
CA SER A 192 -7.18 -25.38 -4.30
C SER A 192 -8.06 -26.47 -4.92
N PRO A 193 -8.00 -27.72 -4.43
CA PRO A 193 -8.85 -28.78 -4.94
C PRO A 193 -10.32 -28.46 -4.71
N GLN A 194 -11.10 -28.49 -5.78
CA GLN A 194 -12.55 -28.37 -5.75
C GLN A 194 -13.14 -29.65 -5.18
N ALA A 195 -13.87 -29.58 -4.09
CA ALA A 195 -14.60 -30.72 -3.53
C ALA A 195 -15.63 -31.22 -4.55
N ALA A 196 -15.64 -32.54 -4.76
CA ALA A 196 -16.60 -33.21 -5.64
C ALA A 196 -18.04 -33.07 -5.10
N PRO A 197 -19.05 -32.94 -5.98
CA PRO A 197 -20.45 -32.89 -5.55
C PRO A 197 -20.90 -34.27 -5.06
N GLN A 198 -21.44 -34.31 -3.85
CA GLN A 198 -22.18 -35.49 -3.36
C GLN A 198 -23.54 -35.52 -4.04
N GLY A 199 -23.86 -36.64 -4.71
CA GLY A 199 -25.18 -36.89 -5.27
C GLY A 199 -26.25 -37.18 -4.21
N PRO A 200 -27.55 -37.02 -4.56
CA PRO A 200 -28.66 -37.16 -3.63
C PRO A 200 -28.97 -38.64 -3.29
N PRO A 201 -29.73 -38.86 -2.19
CA PRO A 201 -30.04 -40.16 -1.66
C PRO A 201 -30.92 -41.02 -2.56
#